data_5b05a289476e8f0648bf3c5d7832a9b0
#
_entry.id   5b05a289476e8f0648bf3c5d7832a9b0
#
_cell.length_a   1.000
_cell.length_b   1.000
_cell.length_c   1.000
_cell.angle_alpha   90.00
_cell.angle_beta   90.00
_cell.angle_gamma   90.00
#
_symmetry.space_group_name_H-M   'P 1'
#
loop_
_entity.id
_entity.type
_entity.pdbx_description
1 polymer ?
#
loop_
_entity_poly.entity_id
_entity_poly.type
_entity_poly.pdbx_seq_one_letter_code
_entity_poly.pdbx_strand_id
1 'polypeptide(L)'
;MYCPNCGNPKIQRADNNKPVADFQCNNCDQIFELKSKNGSLGAKIVDGAYSTMIERITSASNPDLFLLQYSENYDITDLTLIPKFFFVPDIIEKRKQLALTAKRAGWVGCNILLCGIPEQCKISVIIKQLIQNRQDVISSYNRIKKLKIDSIDNRGWLLDVLNCVESIDKREFCLKDVYEFTEKLQKKHIHNKNVEAKIRQQLQFIRDKGFIEFLGKGRYRKLF
;
A
#
# COMPACT_ATOMS: atom_id res chain seq x y z
N MET A 1 -8.83 7.98 -18.01
CA MET A 1 -9.18 7.16 -16.84
C MET A 1 -9.91 8.02 -15.83
N TYR A 2 -10.91 7.51 -15.12
CA TYR A 2 -11.64 8.21 -14.05
C TYR A 2 -10.81 8.27 -12.76
N CYS A 3 -11.18 9.15 -11.83
CA CYS A 3 -10.56 9.25 -10.51
C CYS A 3 -11.13 8.19 -9.55
N PRO A 4 -10.32 7.27 -9.00
CA PRO A 4 -10.81 6.25 -8.06
C PRO A 4 -11.29 6.81 -6.72
N ASN A 5 -10.79 7.99 -6.31
CA ASN A 5 -11.16 8.61 -5.03
C ASN A 5 -12.53 9.30 -5.09
N CYS A 6 -12.82 10.11 -6.13
CA CYS A 6 -14.03 10.92 -6.17
C CYS A 6 -14.96 10.59 -7.34
N GLY A 7 -14.56 9.70 -8.24
CA GLY A 7 -15.35 9.34 -9.39
C GLY A 7 -15.36 10.38 -10.53
N ASN A 8 -14.56 11.44 -10.48
CA ASN A 8 -14.46 12.36 -11.62
C ASN A 8 -14.14 11.58 -12.90
N PRO A 9 -14.86 11.81 -14.03
CA PRO A 9 -14.72 11.01 -15.26
C PRO A 9 -13.30 10.96 -15.83
N LYS A 10 -12.48 11.98 -15.57
CA LYS A 10 -11.15 12.09 -16.16
C LYS A 10 -10.13 12.66 -15.18
N ILE A 11 -9.03 11.91 -14.93
CA ILE A 11 -7.80 12.48 -14.39
C ILE A 11 -6.96 13.04 -15.52
N GLN A 12 -6.21 14.11 -15.24
CA GLN A 12 -5.36 14.78 -16.23
C GLN A 12 -3.90 14.41 -16.00
N ARG A 13 -3.11 14.45 -17.05
CA ARG A 13 -1.66 14.34 -16.94
C ARG A 13 -1.15 15.55 -16.16
N ALA A 14 -0.29 15.32 -15.20
CA ALA A 14 0.37 16.40 -14.48
C ALA A 14 1.39 17.10 -15.39
N ASP A 15 1.66 18.37 -15.13
CA ASP A 15 2.67 19.13 -15.87
C ASP A 15 4.04 18.45 -15.75
N ASN A 16 4.82 18.45 -16.83
CA ASN A 16 6.10 17.77 -16.93
C ASN A 16 7.12 18.17 -15.86
N ASN A 17 6.93 19.29 -15.19
CA ASN A 17 7.81 19.82 -14.13
C ASN A 17 7.26 19.58 -12.72
N LYS A 18 6.12 18.91 -12.58
CA LYS A 18 5.59 18.55 -11.27
C LYS A 18 6.33 17.32 -10.73
N PRO A 19 7.18 17.47 -9.70
CA PRO A 19 7.93 16.31 -9.18
C PRO A 19 6.94 15.21 -8.72
N VAL A 20 7.12 13.98 -9.23
CA VAL A 20 6.48 12.74 -8.74
C VAL A 20 4.95 12.65 -8.84
N ALA A 21 4.31 13.37 -9.76
CA ALA A 21 2.93 13.14 -10.13
C ALA A 21 2.84 12.95 -11.63
N ASP A 22 2.38 11.80 -12.08
CA ASP A 22 2.10 11.56 -13.49
C ASP A 22 0.68 12.04 -13.85
N PHE A 23 -0.24 11.96 -12.89
CA PHE A 23 -1.62 12.38 -13.07
C PHE A 23 -2.18 13.11 -11.85
N GLN A 24 -3.16 13.99 -12.09
CA GLN A 24 -3.91 14.71 -11.07
C GLN A 24 -5.40 14.72 -11.40
N CYS A 25 -6.22 14.66 -10.35
CA CYS A 25 -7.66 14.88 -10.47
C CYS A 25 -7.98 16.34 -10.15
N ASN A 26 -8.60 17.07 -11.10
CA ASN A 26 -8.95 18.47 -10.91
C ASN A 26 -10.19 18.70 -10.00
N ASN A 27 -10.88 17.63 -9.61
CA ASN A 27 -12.04 17.73 -8.73
C ASN A 27 -11.73 17.52 -7.25
N CYS A 28 -10.71 16.71 -6.93
CA CYS A 28 -10.35 16.39 -5.52
C CYS A 28 -8.86 16.50 -5.25
N ASP A 29 -8.10 17.06 -6.18
CA ASP A 29 -6.65 17.30 -6.10
C ASP A 29 -5.79 16.07 -5.81
N GLN A 30 -6.40 14.86 -5.88
CA GLN A 30 -5.67 13.62 -5.71
C GLN A 30 -4.62 13.47 -6.82
N ILE A 31 -3.39 13.20 -6.40
CA ILE A 31 -2.26 12.96 -7.30
C ILE A 31 -1.94 11.46 -7.38
N PHE A 32 -1.46 11.03 -8.55
CA PHE A 32 -1.15 9.63 -8.83
C PHE A 32 0.21 9.53 -9.52
N GLU A 33 0.99 8.57 -9.11
CA GLU A 33 2.20 8.12 -9.80
C GLU A 33 1.91 6.81 -10.54
N LEU A 34 2.49 6.61 -11.71
CA LEU A 34 2.38 5.39 -12.50
C LEU A 34 3.72 4.68 -12.61
N LYS A 35 3.76 3.44 -12.17
CA LYS A 35 4.86 2.53 -12.50
C LYS A 35 4.34 1.45 -13.41
N SER A 36 5.07 1.18 -14.48
CA SER A 36 4.71 0.13 -15.44
C SER A 36 5.78 -0.93 -15.51
N LYS A 37 5.34 -2.17 -15.78
CA LYS A 37 6.22 -3.32 -15.93
C LYS A 37 5.70 -4.26 -17.02
N ASN A 38 6.61 -4.77 -17.86
CA ASN A 38 6.33 -5.87 -18.73
C ASN A 38 6.24 -7.17 -17.91
N GLY A 39 5.19 -7.96 -18.14
CA GLY A 39 4.91 -9.20 -17.40
C GLY A 39 4.43 -8.99 -15.97
N SER A 40 4.58 -9.98 -15.11
CA SER A 40 4.05 -9.99 -13.76
C SER A 40 4.86 -9.11 -12.78
N LEU A 41 4.17 -8.54 -11.80
CA LEU A 41 4.82 -7.88 -10.66
C LEU A 41 5.48 -8.93 -9.76
N GLY A 42 6.73 -8.67 -9.40
CA GLY A 42 7.41 -9.47 -8.37
C GLY A 42 7.12 -8.93 -6.96
N ALA A 43 7.85 -9.46 -5.98
CA ALA A 43 7.74 -9.02 -4.58
C ALA A 43 8.10 -7.55 -4.37
N LYS A 44 8.79 -6.92 -5.32
CA LYS A 44 9.21 -5.52 -5.25
C LYS A 44 9.24 -4.84 -6.61
N ILE A 45 9.07 -3.52 -6.61
CA ILE A 45 9.21 -2.67 -7.79
C ILE A 45 10.28 -1.59 -7.56
N VAL A 46 11.09 -1.34 -8.59
CA VAL A 46 12.14 -0.31 -8.54
C VAL A 46 11.50 1.09 -8.55
N ASP A 47 12.06 1.97 -7.72
CA ASP A 47 11.64 3.36 -7.66
C ASP A 47 12.84 4.32 -7.66
N GLY A 48 12.56 5.62 -7.54
CA GLY A 48 13.49 6.72 -7.62
C GLY A 48 14.49 6.80 -6.46
N ALA A 49 14.88 8.03 -6.10
CA ALA A 49 15.82 8.29 -5.02
C ALA A 49 15.23 7.92 -3.65
N TYR A 50 15.99 7.16 -2.84
CA TYR A 50 15.58 6.72 -1.50
C TYR A 50 15.23 7.90 -0.58
N SER A 51 16.07 8.94 -0.55
CA SER A 51 15.82 10.13 0.29
C SER A 51 14.50 10.82 -0.06
N THR A 52 14.26 11.03 -1.35
CA THR A 52 13.01 11.64 -1.85
C THR A 52 11.80 10.79 -1.52
N MET A 53 11.89 9.46 -1.63
CA MET A 53 10.80 8.56 -1.26
C MET A 53 10.47 8.68 0.23
N ILE A 54 11.49 8.62 1.11
CA ILE A 54 11.28 8.76 2.56
C ILE A 54 10.67 10.10 2.91
N GLU A 55 11.17 11.21 2.36
CA GLU A 55 10.62 12.54 2.56
C GLU A 55 9.13 12.60 2.19
N ARG A 56 8.75 12.02 1.06
CA ARG A 56 7.38 12.04 0.56
C ARG A 56 6.41 11.24 1.39
N ILE A 57 6.75 10.00 1.75
CA ILE A 57 5.87 9.16 2.57
C ILE A 57 5.69 9.71 3.98
N THR A 58 6.62 10.56 4.44
CA THR A 58 6.53 11.28 5.72
C THR A 58 5.78 12.61 5.60
N SER A 59 5.54 13.09 4.38
CA SER A 59 4.79 14.32 4.10
C SER A 59 3.33 14.05 3.68
N ALA A 60 2.54 15.10 3.53
CA ALA A 60 1.17 15.01 2.99
C ALA A 60 1.12 14.86 1.45
N SER A 61 2.26 15.04 0.77
CA SER A 61 2.35 15.15 -0.69
C SER A 61 2.61 13.83 -1.41
N ASN A 62 2.56 12.69 -0.72
CA ASN A 62 2.73 11.38 -1.36
C ASN A 62 1.59 11.09 -2.35
N PRO A 63 1.85 10.64 -3.59
CA PRO A 63 0.81 10.21 -4.53
C PRO A 63 0.26 8.82 -4.21
N ASP A 64 -0.94 8.52 -4.69
CA ASP A 64 -1.38 7.13 -4.84
C ASP A 64 -0.59 6.48 -5.97
N LEU A 65 -0.28 5.20 -5.85
CA LEU A 65 0.54 4.48 -6.83
C LEU A 65 -0.31 3.57 -7.72
N PHE A 66 -0.28 3.82 -9.03
CA PHE A 66 -0.74 2.88 -10.03
C PHE A 66 0.40 1.94 -10.46
N LEU A 67 0.13 0.65 -10.42
CA LEU A 67 0.99 -0.40 -10.94
C LEU A 67 0.34 -1.00 -12.19
N LEU A 68 0.91 -0.69 -13.35
CA LEU A 68 0.47 -1.18 -14.65
C LEU A 68 1.32 -2.37 -15.07
N GLN A 69 0.67 -3.47 -15.43
CA GLN A 69 1.30 -4.60 -16.08
C GLN A 69 0.85 -4.67 -17.53
N TYR A 70 1.76 -5.01 -18.42
CA TYR A 70 1.48 -5.15 -19.85
C TYR A 70 2.24 -6.33 -20.46
N SER A 71 1.69 -6.87 -21.53
CA SER A 71 2.28 -7.97 -22.30
C SER A 71 3.42 -7.50 -23.20
N GLU A 72 4.11 -8.43 -23.86
CA GLU A 72 5.12 -8.13 -24.88
C GLU A 72 4.54 -7.34 -26.07
N ASN A 73 3.25 -7.51 -26.35
CA ASN A 73 2.53 -6.77 -27.37
C ASN A 73 2.00 -5.40 -26.89
N TYR A 74 2.39 -4.96 -25.68
CA TYR A 74 1.93 -3.71 -25.04
C TYR A 74 0.43 -3.72 -24.67
N ASP A 75 -0.23 -4.87 -24.65
CA ASP A 75 -1.60 -4.97 -24.15
C ASP A 75 -1.57 -4.87 -22.62
N ILE A 76 -2.44 -4.01 -22.07
CA ILE A 76 -2.57 -3.87 -20.61
C ILE A 76 -3.21 -5.16 -20.06
N THR A 77 -2.49 -5.85 -19.20
CA THR A 77 -2.99 -7.06 -18.53
C THR A 77 -3.64 -6.74 -17.19
N ASP A 78 -2.99 -5.93 -16.36
CA ASP A 78 -3.46 -5.62 -15.02
C ASP A 78 -3.16 -4.16 -14.67
N LEU A 79 -4.04 -3.55 -13.87
CA LEU A 79 -3.83 -2.24 -13.27
C LEU A 79 -4.28 -2.28 -11.82
N THR A 80 -3.35 -2.09 -10.91
CA THR A 80 -3.59 -2.07 -9.47
C THR A 80 -3.31 -0.67 -8.92
N LEU A 81 -4.16 -0.19 -8.03
CA LEU A 81 -3.98 1.05 -7.30
C LEU A 81 -3.62 0.75 -5.84
N ILE A 82 -2.58 1.38 -5.34
CA ILE A 82 -2.18 1.37 -3.93
C ILE A 82 -2.32 2.78 -3.37
N PRO A 83 -3.25 3.02 -2.42
CA PRO A 83 -3.42 4.32 -1.79
C PRO A 83 -2.19 4.76 -1.00
N LYS A 84 -1.87 6.05 -1.09
CA LYS A 84 -0.66 6.68 -0.51
C LYS A 84 -0.46 6.46 0.99
N PHE A 85 -1.52 6.29 1.72
CA PHE A 85 -1.47 6.13 3.18
C PHE A 85 -1.02 4.74 3.65
N PHE A 86 -0.73 3.81 2.72
CA PHE A 86 -0.09 2.53 3.04
C PHE A 86 1.43 2.54 2.87
N PHE A 87 1.99 3.63 2.38
CA PHE A 87 3.44 3.74 2.30
C PHE A 87 4.02 4.15 3.66
N VAL A 88 4.96 3.32 4.13
CA VAL A 88 5.74 3.51 5.37
C VAL A 88 7.22 3.23 5.08
N PRO A 89 8.16 3.79 5.86
CA PRO A 89 9.59 3.57 5.62
C PRO A 89 9.99 2.09 5.54
N ASP A 90 9.35 1.23 6.31
CA ASP A 90 9.67 -0.21 6.41
C ASP A 90 9.42 -1.00 5.12
N ILE A 91 8.55 -0.53 4.23
CA ILE A 91 8.36 -1.16 2.92
C ILE A 91 9.25 -0.56 1.84
N ILE A 92 10.14 0.37 2.19
CA ILE A 92 11.06 1.01 1.26
C ILE A 92 12.46 0.45 1.47
N GLU A 93 12.86 -0.46 0.60
CA GLU A 93 14.19 -1.05 0.61
C GLU A 93 15.21 -0.09 -0.01
N LYS A 94 16.19 0.33 0.76
CA LYS A 94 17.31 1.13 0.28
C LYS A 94 18.21 0.28 -0.62
N ARG A 95 18.46 0.73 -1.85
CA ARG A 95 19.35 0.02 -2.77
C ARG A 95 20.81 0.36 -2.49
N LYS A 96 21.72 -0.49 -2.97
CA LYS A 96 23.15 -0.21 -2.96
C LYS A 96 23.43 1.07 -3.76
N GLN A 97 24.31 1.89 -3.23
CA GLN A 97 24.80 3.11 -3.86
C GLN A 97 25.47 2.80 -5.22
N LEU A 98 25.26 3.66 -6.22
CA LEU A 98 25.93 3.53 -7.50
C LEU A 98 27.45 3.74 -7.34
N ALA A 99 28.22 2.95 -8.09
CA ALA A 99 29.67 3.01 -8.11
C ALA A 99 30.19 4.41 -8.52
N LEU A 100 31.36 4.76 -8.07
CA LEU A 100 32.01 6.05 -8.40
C LEU A 100 32.24 6.25 -9.91
N THR A 101 32.28 5.16 -10.67
CA THR A 101 32.41 5.18 -12.14
C THR A 101 31.08 5.41 -12.87
N ALA A 102 29.95 5.41 -12.17
CA ALA A 102 28.65 5.64 -12.79
C ALA A 102 28.37 7.12 -13.05
N LYS A 103 27.60 7.43 -14.11
CA LYS A 103 27.14 8.81 -14.42
C LYS A 103 26.57 9.57 -13.24
N ARG A 104 25.91 8.83 -12.32
CA ARG A 104 25.27 9.34 -11.10
C ARG A 104 25.97 8.73 -9.88
N ALA A 105 27.30 8.88 -9.80
CA ALA A 105 28.08 8.37 -8.68
C ALA A 105 27.49 8.82 -7.34
N GLY A 106 27.40 7.91 -6.39
CA GLY A 106 26.85 8.22 -5.09
C GLY A 106 25.33 8.20 -4.98
N TRP A 107 24.58 8.12 -6.10
CA TRP A 107 23.12 8.05 -6.05
C TRP A 107 22.61 6.73 -5.46
N VAL A 108 21.61 6.85 -4.60
CA VAL A 108 20.97 5.72 -3.93
C VAL A 108 19.50 5.67 -4.32
N GLY A 109 19.12 4.61 -5.02
CA GLY A 109 17.73 4.32 -5.34
C GLY A 109 17.02 3.54 -4.25
N CYS A 110 15.74 3.26 -4.47
CA CYS A 110 14.97 2.38 -3.60
C CYS A 110 14.16 1.35 -4.39
N ASN A 111 13.63 0.37 -3.65
CA ASN A 111 12.58 -0.52 -4.12
C ASN A 111 11.39 -0.40 -3.15
N ILE A 112 10.18 -0.46 -3.69
CA ILE A 112 8.95 -0.62 -2.91
C ILE A 112 8.70 -2.12 -2.73
N LEU A 113 8.62 -2.60 -1.50
CA LEU A 113 8.35 -3.99 -1.16
C LEU A 113 6.84 -4.24 -1.20
N LEU A 114 6.34 -4.75 -2.31
CA LEU A 114 4.90 -4.98 -2.53
C LEU A 114 4.33 -6.06 -1.59
N CYS A 115 5.17 -7.01 -1.15
CA CYS A 115 4.81 -8.02 -0.17
C CYS A 115 4.57 -7.45 1.25
N GLY A 116 5.02 -6.23 1.53
CA GLY A 116 4.74 -5.52 2.78
C GLY A 116 3.35 -4.88 2.83
N ILE A 117 2.65 -4.81 1.68
CA ILE A 117 1.32 -4.22 1.56
C ILE A 117 0.30 -5.35 1.43
N PRO A 118 -0.63 -5.52 2.39
CA PRO A 118 -1.68 -6.55 2.33
C PRO A 118 -2.47 -6.49 1.03
N GLU A 119 -2.88 -7.63 0.48
CA GLU A 119 -3.67 -7.69 -0.77
C GLU A 119 -4.99 -6.93 -0.65
N GLN A 120 -5.64 -7.00 0.51
CA GLN A 120 -6.86 -6.25 0.81
C GLN A 120 -6.68 -4.71 0.80
N CYS A 121 -5.44 -4.22 0.80
CA CYS A 121 -5.10 -2.80 0.69
C CYS A 121 -4.78 -2.37 -0.76
N LYS A 122 -4.80 -3.30 -1.70
CA LYS A 122 -4.60 -3.08 -3.13
C LYS A 122 -5.95 -3.09 -3.84
N ILE A 123 -6.16 -2.17 -4.76
CA ILE A 123 -7.42 -2.02 -5.50
C ILE A 123 -7.17 -2.38 -6.94
N SER A 124 -7.78 -3.46 -7.39
CA SER A 124 -7.69 -3.87 -8.79
C SER A 124 -8.63 -3.02 -9.65
N VAL A 125 -8.08 -2.39 -10.68
CA VAL A 125 -8.81 -1.59 -11.67
C VAL A 125 -8.97 -2.36 -12.97
N ILE A 126 -7.95 -3.13 -13.34
CA ILE A 126 -7.96 -4.08 -14.47
C ILE A 126 -7.38 -5.38 -13.94
N ILE A 127 -8.02 -6.51 -14.24
CA ILE A 127 -7.58 -7.86 -13.90
C ILE A 127 -7.65 -8.71 -15.16
N LYS A 128 -6.53 -9.27 -15.61
CA LYS A 128 -6.46 -10.14 -16.79
C LYS A 128 -7.19 -9.53 -18.01
N GLN A 129 -6.89 -8.25 -18.29
CA GLN A 129 -7.48 -7.43 -19.35
C GLN A 129 -8.95 -7.02 -19.13
N LEU A 130 -9.59 -7.49 -18.05
CA LEU A 130 -10.98 -7.15 -17.73
C LEU A 130 -11.03 -5.90 -16.86
N ILE A 131 -11.64 -4.83 -17.40
CA ILE A 131 -11.85 -3.58 -16.67
C ILE A 131 -12.90 -3.83 -15.58
N GLN A 132 -12.56 -3.51 -14.33
CA GLN A 132 -13.46 -3.65 -13.20
C GLN A 132 -14.54 -2.56 -13.22
N ASN A 133 -15.70 -2.86 -12.64
CA ASN A 133 -16.78 -1.89 -12.56
C ASN A 133 -16.30 -0.63 -11.82
N ARG A 134 -16.56 0.53 -12.40
CA ARG A 134 -16.14 1.84 -11.85
C ARG A 134 -16.65 2.06 -10.43
N GLN A 135 -17.90 1.72 -10.17
CA GLN A 135 -18.52 1.93 -8.86
C GLN A 135 -17.89 1.02 -7.79
N ASP A 136 -17.52 -0.21 -8.16
CA ASP A 136 -16.86 -1.16 -7.26
C ASP A 136 -15.46 -0.69 -6.90
N VAL A 137 -14.70 -0.14 -7.87
CA VAL A 137 -13.38 0.46 -7.62
C VAL A 137 -13.47 1.66 -6.68
N ILE A 138 -14.43 2.56 -6.90
CA ILE A 138 -14.67 3.72 -6.02
C ILE A 138 -15.09 3.28 -4.62
N SER A 139 -15.96 2.29 -4.52
CA SER A 139 -16.43 1.73 -3.24
C SER A 139 -15.28 1.09 -2.47
N SER A 140 -14.42 0.34 -3.17
CA SER A 140 -13.19 -0.26 -2.60
C SER A 140 -12.23 0.82 -2.10
N TYR A 141 -12.00 1.89 -2.88
CA TYR A 141 -11.18 3.01 -2.45
C TYR A 141 -11.74 3.67 -1.18
N ASN A 142 -13.03 3.96 -1.15
CA ASN A 142 -13.70 4.57 0.00
C ASN A 142 -13.68 3.67 1.23
N ARG A 143 -13.81 2.35 1.06
CA ARG A 143 -13.66 1.37 2.14
C ARG A 143 -12.25 1.42 2.73
N ILE A 144 -11.24 1.30 1.88
CA ILE A 144 -9.82 1.28 2.27
C ILE A 144 -9.40 2.61 2.89
N LYS A 145 -9.92 3.73 2.39
CA LYS A 145 -9.66 5.09 2.92
C LYS A 145 -10.01 5.23 4.40
N LYS A 146 -10.93 4.41 4.93
CA LYS A 146 -11.26 4.39 6.37
C LYS A 146 -10.07 3.92 7.23
N LEU A 147 -9.09 3.23 6.63
CA LEU A 147 -7.85 2.80 7.31
C LEU A 147 -6.77 3.89 7.36
N LYS A 148 -7.02 5.07 6.79
CA LYS A 148 -6.06 6.18 6.84
C LYS A 148 -5.72 6.53 8.29
N ILE A 149 -4.42 6.56 8.59
CA ILE A 149 -3.83 7.00 9.85
C ILE A 149 -2.73 8.01 9.53
N ASP A 150 -2.69 9.14 10.24
CA ASP A 150 -1.71 10.18 9.96
C ASP A 150 -0.32 9.85 10.54
N SER A 151 -0.27 9.20 11.71
CA SER A 151 0.98 8.76 12.33
C SER A 151 1.63 7.62 11.54
N ILE A 152 2.89 7.81 11.12
CA ILE A 152 3.68 6.83 10.37
C ILE A 152 3.89 5.55 11.16
N ASP A 153 4.23 5.66 12.45
CA ASP A 153 4.41 4.51 13.33
C ASP A 153 3.12 3.67 13.42
N ASN A 154 1.98 4.32 13.63
CA ASN A 154 0.69 3.62 13.68
C ASN A 154 0.30 3.02 12.32
N ARG A 155 0.70 3.64 11.19
CA ARG A 155 0.53 3.03 9.85
C ARG A 155 1.36 1.75 9.72
N GLY A 156 2.62 1.77 10.18
CA GLY A 156 3.48 0.58 10.18
C GLY A 156 2.86 -0.56 10.98
N TRP A 157 2.40 -0.29 12.19
CA TRP A 157 1.70 -1.26 13.01
C TRP A 157 0.43 -1.80 12.36
N LEU A 158 -0.38 -0.92 11.75
CA LEU A 158 -1.59 -1.33 11.04
C LEU A 158 -1.28 -2.31 9.91
N LEU A 159 -0.30 -1.97 9.05
CA LEU A 159 0.11 -2.84 7.94
C LEU A 159 0.60 -4.19 8.44
N ASP A 160 1.41 -4.19 9.48
CA ASP A 160 1.97 -5.44 10.03
C ASP A 160 0.89 -6.33 10.62
N VAL A 161 -0.06 -5.77 11.38
CA VAL A 161 -1.17 -6.56 11.94
C VAL A 161 -2.13 -7.02 10.83
N LEU A 162 -2.40 -6.20 9.80
CA LEU A 162 -3.17 -6.63 8.64
C LEU A 162 -2.50 -7.79 7.90
N ASN A 163 -1.17 -7.73 7.69
CA ASN A 163 -0.41 -8.83 7.10
C ASN A 163 -0.45 -10.10 7.97
N CYS A 164 -0.38 -9.97 9.29
CA CYS A 164 -0.55 -11.13 10.20
C CYS A 164 -1.94 -11.74 10.05
N VAL A 165 -2.99 -10.94 10.08
CA VAL A 165 -4.37 -11.41 9.90
C VAL A 165 -4.56 -12.07 8.53
N GLU A 166 -4.02 -11.49 7.46
CA GLU A 166 -4.09 -12.06 6.10
C GLU A 166 -3.38 -13.42 6.01
N SER A 167 -2.21 -13.55 6.69
CA SER A 167 -1.40 -14.77 6.70
C SER A 167 -2.05 -15.94 7.46
N ILE A 168 -3.05 -15.70 8.29
CA ILE A 168 -3.81 -16.77 8.97
C ILE A 168 -4.71 -17.43 7.94
N ASP A 169 -4.48 -18.71 7.61
CA ASP A 169 -5.25 -19.46 6.61
C ASP A 169 -6.61 -19.94 7.14
N LYS A 170 -7.35 -19.01 7.77
CA LYS A 170 -8.69 -19.25 8.30
C LYS A 170 -9.53 -17.99 8.16
N ARG A 171 -10.79 -18.13 7.77
CA ARG A 171 -11.71 -16.99 7.76
C ARG A 171 -12.05 -16.51 9.16
N GLU A 172 -12.22 -17.45 10.12
CA GLU A 172 -12.37 -17.15 11.55
C GLU A 172 -11.06 -17.48 12.27
N PHE A 173 -10.61 -16.57 13.10
CA PHE A 173 -9.38 -16.69 13.86
C PHE A 173 -9.56 -16.19 15.30
N CYS A 174 -8.67 -16.57 16.17
CA CYS A 174 -8.67 -16.09 17.54
C CYS A 174 -7.47 -15.19 17.85
N LEU A 175 -7.54 -14.48 18.94
CA LEU A 175 -6.45 -13.59 19.37
C LEU A 175 -5.11 -14.34 19.53
N LYS A 176 -5.14 -15.62 19.93
CA LYS A 176 -3.94 -16.46 20.05
C LYS A 176 -3.27 -16.68 18.68
N ASP A 177 -4.05 -16.87 17.60
CA ASP A 177 -3.50 -17.05 16.25
C ASP A 177 -2.69 -15.81 15.84
N VAL A 178 -3.10 -14.60 16.25
CA VAL A 178 -2.36 -13.36 15.95
C VAL A 178 -1.15 -13.20 16.87
N TYR A 179 -1.20 -13.71 18.10
CA TYR A 179 -0.08 -13.68 19.03
C TYR A 179 1.09 -14.57 18.62
N GLU A 180 0.89 -15.56 17.75
CA GLU A 180 1.99 -16.32 17.14
C GLU A 180 3.00 -15.43 16.39
N PHE A 181 2.56 -14.24 15.96
CA PHE A 181 3.43 -13.26 15.29
C PHE A 181 4.14 -12.29 16.26
N THR A 182 3.95 -12.41 17.58
CA THR A 182 4.48 -11.46 18.58
C THR A 182 5.99 -11.30 18.47
N GLU A 183 6.76 -12.38 18.36
CA GLU A 183 8.23 -12.30 18.23
C GLU A 183 8.66 -11.59 16.93
N LYS A 184 7.98 -11.88 15.82
CA LYS A 184 8.24 -11.23 14.54
C LYS A 184 7.98 -9.72 14.62
N LEU A 185 6.87 -9.33 15.24
CA LEU A 185 6.50 -7.93 15.42
C LEU A 185 7.43 -7.22 16.42
N GLN A 186 7.86 -7.91 17.49
CA GLN A 186 8.81 -7.37 18.45
C GLN A 186 10.17 -7.05 17.80
N LYS A 187 10.67 -7.93 16.91
CA LYS A 187 11.92 -7.69 16.17
C LYS A 187 11.83 -6.49 15.23
N LYS A 188 10.65 -6.23 14.68
CA LYS A 188 10.40 -5.12 13.79
C LYS A 188 10.18 -3.80 14.55
N HIS A 189 9.47 -3.85 15.66
CA HIS A 189 9.12 -2.71 16.50
C HIS A 189 9.87 -2.74 17.84
N ILE A 190 11.19 -2.69 17.79
CA ILE A 190 12.11 -2.92 18.93
C ILE A 190 11.87 -2.00 20.15
N HIS A 191 11.31 -0.81 19.91
CA HIS A 191 11.02 0.16 20.97
C HIS A 191 9.69 -0.12 21.69
N ASN A 192 8.84 -1.01 21.17
CA ASN A 192 7.57 -1.32 21.80
C ASN A 192 7.74 -2.52 22.76
N LYS A 193 7.50 -2.26 24.05
CA LYS A 193 7.59 -3.29 25.11
C LYS A 193 6.28 -4.06 25.34
N ASN A 194 5.19 -3.64 24.69
CA ASN A 194 3.84 -4.21 24.91
C ASN A 194 3.18 -4.61 23.57
N VAL A 195 3.86 -5.49 22.81
CA VAL A 195 3.43 -5.87 21.45
C VAL A 195 2.02 -6.44 21.42
N GLU A 196 1.66 -7.34 22.36
CA GLU A 196 0.31 -7.90 22.42
C GLU A 196 -0.79 -6.85 22.66
N ALA A 197 -0.51 -5.86 23.51
CA ALA A 197 -1.44 -4.76 23.73
C ALA A 197 -1.61 -3.93 22.44
N LYS A 198 -0.52 -3.73 21.69
CA LYS A 198 -0.54 -3.03 20.41
C LYS A 198 -1.29 -3.83 19.35
N ILE A 199 -1.11 -5.15 19.29
CA ILE A 199 -1.91 -6.05 18.43
C ILE A 199 -3.40 -5.86 18.72
N ARG A 200 -3.82 -5.94 19.98
CA ARG A 200 -5.23 -5.74 20.36
C ARG A 200 -5.75 -4.37 19.93
N GLN A 201 -4.97 -3.32 20.12
CA GLN A 201 -5.32 -1.97 19.68
C GLN A 201 -5.57 -1.92 18.17
N GLN A 202 -4.68 -2.54 17.37
CA GLN A 202 -4.85 -2.58 15.91
C GLN A 202 -6.06 -3.42 15.49
N LEU A 203 -6.29 -4.57 16.13
CA LEU A 203 -7.47 -5.39 15.86
C LEU A 203 -8.78 -4.64 16.17
N GLN A 204 -8.83 -3.86 17.25
CA GLN A 204 -9.96 -2.99 17.53
C GLN A 204 -10.16 -1.95 16.42
N PHE A 205 -9.09 -1.27 16.01
CA PHE A 205 -9.14 -0.30 14.91
C PHE A 205 -9.65 -0.93 13.61
N ILE A 206 -9.11 -2.09 13.21
CA ILE A 206 -9.50 -2.81 11.99
C ILE A 206 -10.97 -3.25 12.06
N ARG A 207 -11.44 -3.69 13.23
CA ARG A 207 -12.84 -4.02 13.50
C ARG A 207 -13.74 -2.79 13.34
N ASP A 208 -13.38 -1.68 13.97
CA ASP A 208 -14.18 -0.45 13.96
C ASP A 208 -14.26 0.17 12.54
N LYS A 209 -13.29 -0.19 11.67
CA LYS A 209 -13.31 0.17 10.24
C LYS A 209 -14.03 -0.84 9.34
N GLY A 210 -14.54 -1.95 9.91
CA GLY A 210 -15.32 -2.95 9.17
C GLY A 210 -14.48 -3.87 8.29
N PHE A 211 -13.25 -4.18 8.67
CA PHE A 211 -12.39 -5.16 7.99
C PHE A 211 -12.42 -6.53 8.67
N ILE A 212 -12.69 -6.57 9.95
CA ILE A 212 -12.96 -7.79 10.70
C ILE A 212 -14.20 -7.60 11.58
N GLU A 213 -14.85 -8.69 11.93
CA GLU A 213 -15.96 -8.74 12.87
C GLU A 213 -15.51 -9.40 14.17
N PHE A 214 -15.93 -8.90 15.32
CA PHE A 214 -15.67 -9.52 16.62
C PHE A 214 -16.82 -10.45 17.02
N LEU A 215 -16.50 -11.73 17.19
CA LEU A 215 -17.48 -12.79 17.49
C LEU A 215 -17.61 -13.11 18.99
N GLY A 216 -16.95 -12.32 19.85
CA GLY A 216 -16.88 -12.58 21.30
C GLY A 216 -15.74 -13.51 21.70
N LYS A 217 -15.37 -13.49 22.98
CA LYS A 217 -14.33 -14.35 23.58
C LYS A 217 -13.01 -14.38 22.81
N GLY A 218 -12.57 -13.23 22.27
CA GLY A 218 -11.32 -13.11 21.53
C GLY A 218 -11.32 -13.78 20.15
N ARG A 219 -12.49 -14.05 19.56
CA ARG A 219 -12.65 -14.56 18.19
C ARG A 219 -13.06 -13.47 17.23
N TYR A 220 -12.58 -13.58 16.02
CA TYR A 220 -12.79 -12.63 14.93
C TYR A 220 -13.09 -13.34 13.62
N ARG A 221 -13.74 -12.65 12.69
CA ARG A 221 -13.99 -13.10 11.31
C ARG A 221 -13.47 -12.07 10.32
N LYS A 222 -12.75 -12.50 9.30
CA LYS A 222 -12.33 -11.64 8.17
C LYS A 222 -13.54 -11.26 7.32
N LEU A 223 -13.62 -10.00 6.92
CA LEU A 223 -14.68 -9.46 6.04
C LEU A 223 -14.13 -9.10 4.64
N PHE A 224 -13.01 -9.71 4.24
CA PHE A 224 -12.34 -9.54 2.95
C PHE A 224 -11.90 -10.90 2.39
#